data_04f90875981d82ec4b16a85a87bb2ede
#
_entry.id   04f90875981d82ec4b16a85a87bb2ede
#
_cell.length_a   1.000
_cell.length_b   1.000
_cell.length_c   1.000
_cell.angle_alpha   90.00
_cell.angle_beta   90.00
_cell.angle_gamma   90.00
#
_symmetry.space_group_name_H-M   'P 1'
#
loop_
_entity.id
_entity.type
_entity.pdbx_description
1 polymer ?
#
loop_
_entity_poly.entity_id
_entity_poly.type
_entity_poly.pdbx_seq_one_letter_code
_entity_poly.pdbx_strand_id
1 'polypeptide(L)'
;MDNNTIFMNLQDIQKKEKHDKIRSIVKEVYQALVEKGYNPINQLCGYLVSSDPTYITNHNNARALITQVEREDILEAITEEYIERM
;
A
#
# COMPACT_ATOMS: atom_id res chain seq x y z
N MET A 1 -0.50 -36.45 -11.05
CA MET A 1 0.05 -35.22 -10.56
C MET A 1 -1.01 -34.15 -10.59
N ASP A 2 -1.02 -33.40 -9.57
CA ASP A 2 -1.99 -32.32 -9.48
C ASP A 2 -1.39 -31.05 -10.05
N ASN A 3 -1.78 -30.72 -11.27
CA ASN A 3 -1.26 -29.52 -11.91
C ASN A 3 -1.77 -28.24 -11.29
N ASN A 4 -2.85 -28.32 -10.53
CA ASN A 4 -3.41 -27.12 -9.92
C ASN A 4 -2.50 -26.51 -8.87
N THR A 5 -1.67 -27.34 -8.25
CA THR A 5 -0.73 -26.85 -7.26
C THR A 5 0.47 -26.17 -7.90
N ILE A 6 0.69 -26.44 -9.17
CA ILE A 6 1.83 -25.87 -9.90
C ILE A 6 1.45 -24.55 -10.55
N PHE A 7 0.20 -24.45 -10.97
CA PHE A 7 -0.26 -23.30 -11.71
C PHE A 7 -0.99 -22.33 -10.81
N MET A 8 -0.30 -21.29 -10.45
CA MET A 8 -1.00 -20.07 -10.13
C MET A 8 -1.41 -19.48 -11.47
N ASN A 9 -2.65 -19.05 -11.61
CA ASN A 9 -2.99 -18.39 -12.83
C ASN A 9 -2.34 -17.00 -12.84
N LEU A 10 -2.28 -16.40 -14.01
CA LEU A 10 -1.60 -15.12 -14.19
C LEU A 10 -2.18 -14.03 -13.31
N GLN A 11 -3.49 -14.05 -13.09
CA GLN A 11 -4.14 -13.05 -12.26
C GLN A 11 -3.68 -13.14 -10.80
N ASP A 12 -3.50 -14.36 -10.29
CA ASP A 12 -3.03 -14.53 -8.91
C ASP A 12 -1.62 -14.04 -8.74
N ILE A 13 -0.77 -14.26 -9.72
CA ILE A 13 0.61 -13.78 -9.71
C ILE A 13 0.63 -12.26 -9.73
N GLN A 14 -0.15 -11.66 -10.62
CA GLN A 14 -0.22 -10.22 -10.75
C GLN A 14 -0.75 -9.55 -9.49
N LYS A 15 -1.74 -10.16 -8.85
CA LYS A 15 -2.30 -9.65 -7.62
C LYS A 15 -1.26 -9.67 -6.50
N LYS A 16 -0.50 -10.76 -6.41
CA LYS A 16 0.55 -10.86 -5.40
C LYS A 16 1.62 -9.80 -5.61
N GLU A 17 2.06 -9.61 -6.85
CA GLU A 17 3.06 -8.61 -7.17
C GLU A 17 2.58 -7.20 -6.85
N LYS A 18 1.32 -6.92 -7.14
CA LYS A 18 0.71 -5.64 -6.82
C LYS A 18 0.67 -5.41 -5.30
N HIS A 19 0.26 -6.43 -4.55
CA HIS A 19 0.21 -6.34 -3.09
C HIS A 19 1.61 -6.12 -2.51
N ASP A 20 2.60 -6.82 -3.03
CA ASP A 20 3.98 -6.66 -2.55
C ASP A 20 4.49 -5.25 -2.82
N LYS A 21 4.16 -4.69 -3.98
CA LYS A 21 4.55 -3.32 -4.31
C LYS A 21 3.88 -2.31 -3.38
N ILE A 22 2.60 -2.48 -3.15
CA ILE A 22 1.84 -1.60 -2.25
C ILE A 22 2.43 -1.67 -0.84
N ARG A 23 2.71 -2.87 -0.35
CA ARG A 23 3.30 -3.05 0.98
C ARG A 23 4.62 -2.31 1.09
N SER A 24 5.47 -2.44 0.09
CA SER A 24 6.77 -1.78 0.07
C SER A 24 6.62 -0.26 0.11
N ILE A 25 5.74 0.28 -0.73
CA ILE A 25 5.50 1.71 -0.80
C ILE A 25 4.93 2.24 0.52
N VAL A 26 3.92 1.58 1.06
CA VAL A 26 3.30 2.00 2.31
C VAL A 26 4.31 1.98 3.45
N LYS A 27 5.19 0.98 3.46
CA LYS A 27 6.23 0.89 4.48
C LYS A 27 7.19 2.08 4.41
N GLU A 28 7.62 2.44 3.22
CA GLU A 28 8.54 3.57 3.05
C GLU A 28 7.86 4.89 3.42
N VAL A 29 6.60 5.05 3.03
CA VAL A 29 5.83 6.24 3.37
C VAL A 29 5.64 6.34 4.89
N TYR A 30 5.32 5.22 5.52
CA TYR A 30 5.20 5.15 6.98
C TYR A 30 6.49 5.63 7.65
N GLN A 31 7.61 5.09 7.20
CA GLN A 31 8.91 5.45 7.80
C GLN A 31 9.22 6.93 7.62
N ALA A 32 8.94 7.46 6.43
CA ALA A 32 9.19 8.88 6.16
C ALA A 32 8.33 9.77 7.06
N LEU A 33 7.08 9.40 7.26
CA LEU A 33 6.18 10.17 8.13
C LEU A 33 6.66 10.15 9.58
N VAL A 34 7.06 8.98 10.06
CA VAL A 34 7.57 8.84 11.43
C VAL A 34 8.84 9.68 11.60
N GLU A 35 9.77 9.61 10.64
CA GLU A 35 11.01 10.36 10.72
C GLU A 35 10.78 11.86 10.79
N LYS A 36 9.73 12.35 10.17
CA LYS A 36 9.42 13.77 10.19
C LYS A 36 8.49 14.16 11.34
N GLY A 37 8.18 13.23 12.23
CA GLY A 37 7.38 13.51 13.42
C GLY A 37 5.89 13.56 13.20
N TYR A 38 5.40 13.08 12.07
CA TYR A 38 3.96 13.02 11.81
C TYR A 38 3.36 11.74 12.40
N ASN A 39 2.06 11.79 12.67
CA ASN A 39 1.31 10.58 12.98
C ASN A 39 1.00 9.87 11.67
N PRO A 40 1.62 8.70 11.40
CA PRO A 40 1.49 8.08 10.09
C PRO A 40 0.08 7.59 9.79
N ILE A 41 -0.64 7.12 10.80
CA ILE A 41 -2.00 6.64 10.58
C ILE A 41 -2.91 7.80 10.17
N ASN A 42 -2.82 8.93 10.88
CA ASN A 42 -3.64 10.09 10.54
C ASN A 42 -3.35 10.62 9.13
N GLN A 43 -2.07 10.68 8.78
CA GLN A 43 -1.68 11.21 7.47
C GLN A 43 -2.07 10.26 6.34
N LEU A 44 -1.86 8.96 6.52
CA LEU A 44 -2.27 7.98 5.52
C LEU A 44 -3.78 7.95 5.36
N CYS A 45 -4.52 7.97 6.46
CA CYS A 45 -5.98 8.01 6.38
C CYS A 45 -6.47 9.29 5.68
N GLY A 46 -5.88 10.42 6.02
CA GLY A 46 -6.21 11.68 5.37
C GLY A 46 -6.03 11.64 3.87
N TYR A 47 -4.90 11.07 3.43
CA TYR A 47 -4.65 10.89 2.01
C TYR A 47 -5.69 9.97 1.36
N LEU A 48 -5.94 8.83 1.97
CA LEU A 48 -6.83 7.83 1.38
C LEU A 48 -8.28 8.33 1.28
N VAL A 49 -8.70 9.16 2.23
CA VAL A 49 -10.05 9.71 2.22
C VAL A 49 -10.18 10.88 1.24
N SER A 50 -9.16 11.74 1.18
CA SER A 50 -9.28 13.00 0.45
C SER A 50 -8.68 12.99 -0.95
N SER A 51 -7.80 12.05 -1.25
CA SER A 51 -6.98 12.04 -2.47
C SER A 51 -5.95 13.16 -2.50
N ASP A 52 -5.76 13.86 -1.42
CA ASP A 52 -4.85 15.01 -1.38
C ASP A 52 -3.44 14.54 -1.01
N PRO A 53 -2.51 14.52 -1.97
CA PRO A 53 -1.17 14.02 -1.71
C PRO A 53 -0.37 14.88 -0.73
N THR A 54 -0.84 16.08 -0.41
CA THR A 54 -0.14 16.93 0.56
C THR A 54 -0.24 16.39 1.98
N TYR A 55 -1.11 15.44 2.26
CA TYR A 55 -1.10 14.71 3.52
C TYR A 55 0.20 13.90 3.71
N ILE A 56 0.90 13.62 2.63
CA ILE A 56 2.11 12.80 2.67
C ILE A 56 3.34 13.70 2.53
N THR A 57 4.27 13.56 3.45
CA THR A 57 5.50 14.35 3.42
C THR A 57 6.30 14.12 2.14
N ASN A 58 7.06 15.13 1.72
CA ASN A 58 8.03 15.01 0.62
C ASN A 58 9.29 14.25 1.02
N HIS A 59 9.49 14.04 2.30
CA HIS A 59 10.70 13.41 2.80
C HIS A 59 10.89 12.04 2.14
N ASN A 60 12.10 11.78 1.66
CA ASN A 60 12.47 10.53 0.99
C ASN A 60 11.54 10.16 -0.16
N ASN A 61 11.03 11.16 -0.88
CA ASN A 61 10.13 10.96 -2.02
C ASN A 61 8.82 10.25 -1.66
N ALA A 62 8.44 10.26 -0.39
CA ALA A 62 7.25 9.54 0.06
C ALA A 62 5.99 9.95 -0.69
N ARG A 63 5.82 11.26 -0.93
CA ARG A 63 4.65 11.78 -1.65
C ARG A 63 4.60 11.23 -3.08
N ALA A 64 5.73 11.24 -3.77
CA ALA A 64 5.79 10.68 -5.13
C ALA A 64 5.55 9.17 -5.12
N LEU A 65 6.09 8.47 -4.12
CA LEU A 65 5.92 7.03 -4.02
C LEU A 65 4.46 6.63 -3.85
N ILE A 66 3.73 7.30 -2.96
CA ILE A 66 2.36 6.89 -2.67
C ILE A 66 1.45 7.08 -3.89
N THR A 67 1.77 8.04 -4.76
CA THR A 67 0.98 8.29 -5.95
C THR A 67 1.28 7.33 -7.09
N GLN A 68 2.28 6.46 -6.96
CA GLN A 68 2.58 5.45 -7.96
C GLN A 68 1.55 4.33 -8.00
N VAL A 69 0.73 4.20 -6.98
CA VAL A 69 -0.31 3.17 -6.91
C VAL A 69 -1.66 3.83 -6.71
N GLU A 70 -2.70 3.15 -7.19
CA GLU A 70 -4.07 3.66 -7.05
C GLU A 70 -4.53 3.58 -5.60
N ARG A 71 -5.24 4.60 -5.13
CA ARG A 71 -5.77 4.61 -3.76
C ARG A 71 -6.68 3.42 -3.50
N GLU A 72 -7.50 3.07 -4.49
CA GLU A 72 -8.40 1.93 -4.37
C GLU A 72 -7.64 0.63 -4.12
N ASP A 73 -6.50 0.47 -4.78
CA ASP A 73 -5.67 -0.71 -4.60
C ASP A 73 -5.05 -0.75 -3.21
N ILE A 74 -4.66 0.41 -2.69
CA ILE A 74 -4.15 0.50 -1.32
C ILE A 74 -5.25 0.13 -0.33
N LEU A 75 -6.45 0.68 -0.53
CA LEU A 75 -7.59 0.40 0.34
C LEU A 75 -7.95 -1.08 0.31
N GLU A 76 -7.95 -1.70 -0.87
CA GLU A 76 -8.22 -3.12 -0.99
C GLU A 76 -7.20 -3.95 -0.22
N ALA A 77 -5.91 -3.63 -0.40
CA ALA A 77 -4.84 -4.35 0.27
C ALA A 77 -4.95 -4.24 1.79
N ILE A 78 -5.23 -3.04 2.29
CA ILE A 78 -5.36 -2.82 3.73
C ILE A 78 -6.59 -3.56 4.26
N THR A 79 -7.69 -3.50 3.53
CA THR A 79 -8.93 -4.16 3.94
C THR A 79 -8.73 -5.66 4.00
N GLU A 80 -8.09 -6.24 3.00
CA GLU A 80 -7.82 -7.68 3.00
C GLU A 80 -6.94 -8.09 4.17
N GLU A 81 -5.89 -7.32 4.44
CA GLU A 81 -5.02 -7.61 5.59
C GLU A 81 -5.80 -7.58 6.89
N TYR A 82 -6.64 -6.58 7.07
CA TYR A 82 -7.42 -6.45 8.29
C TYR A 82 -8.38 -7.61 8.46
N ILE A 83 -9.11 -7.95 7.41
CA ILE A 83 -10.08 -9.04 7.45
C ILE A 83 -9.40 -10.38 7.72
N GLU A 84 -8.25 -10.62 7.10
CA GLU A 84 -7.52 -11.87 7.29
C GLU A 84 -6.98 -12.04 8.69
N ARG A 85 -6.75 -10.94 9.40
CA ARG A 85 -6.27 -10.99 10.77
C ARG A 85 -7.37 -11.13 11.81
N MET A 86 -8.61 -11.07 11.37
CA MET A 86 -9.73 -11.28 12.26
C MET A 86 -9.86 -12.75 12.59
#